data_c10df9ebe15ac09cb3d21106c874265a
#
_entry.id   c10df9ebe15ac09cb3d21106c874265a
#
_cell.length_a   1.000
_cell.length_b   1.000
_cell.length_c   1.000
_cell.angle_alpha   90.00
_cell.angle_beta   90.00
_cell.angle_gamma   90.00
#
_symmetry.space_group_name_H-M   'P 1'
#
loop_
_entity.id
_entity.type
_entity.pdbx_description
1 polymer ?
#
loop_
_entity_poly.entity_id
_entity_poly.type
_entity_poly.pdbx_seq_one_letter_code
_entity_poly.pdbx_strand_id
1 'polypeptide(L)'
;MTKEIWQSIKNEVQLRVDAEPSLEPYLTSLVLSQESFLSCVSSVLASKLNSDALSSSDIKNFILEVFTECEGIEESLIQDLIYFKDNDPACKYFSTPILFYKGYQGLATYRAANCLWKNERHTMALFFQNRASEVFGVDIHPAASIKGGVMIDHATGVVIGETTTIDESVSIFQGVTLGGRGSEVGDRHPKIKSGVSIYASSTILGNICIGKNSTVAAGSL
;
A
#
# COMPACT_ATOMS: atom_id res chain seq x y z
N MET A 1 -17.19 10.89 -4.76
CA MET A 1 -16.17 9.90 -5.18
C MET A 1 -15.99 8.79 -4.14
N THR A 2 -15.46 9.02 -2.95
CA THR A 2 -15.24 7.94 -1.94
C THR A 2 -16.51 7.16 -1.60
N LYS A 3 -17.63 7.84 -1.35
CA LYS A 3 -18.91 7.16 -1.05
C LYS A 3 -19.41 6.26 -2.19
N GLU A 4 -19.21 6.65 -3.41
CA GLU A 4 -19.61 5.87 -4.59
C GLU A 4 -18.72 4.63 -4.75
N ILE A 5 -17.40 4.78 -4.59
CA ILE A 5 -16.44 3.67 -4.62
C ILE A 5 -16.73 2.70 -3.47
N TRP A 6 -16.99 3.21 -2.27
CA TRP A 6 -17.34 2.35 -1.13
C TRP A 6 -18.63 1.57 -1.39
N GLN A 7 -19.65 2.19 -1.96
CA GLN A 7 -20.88 1.47 -2.34
C GLN A 7 -20.63 0.42 -3.42
N SER A 8 -19.77 0.74 -4.41
CA SER A 8 -19.36 -0.23 -5.43
C SER A 8 -18.66 -1.44 -4.80
N ILE A 9 -17.71 -1.21 -3.88
CA ILE A 9 -17.01 -2.29 -3.16
C ILE A 9 -18.00 -3.21 -2.43
N LYS A 10 -18.99 -2.66 -1.72
CA LYS A 10 -20.00 -3.48 -1.03
C LYS A 10 -20.83 -4.33 -2.00
N ASN A 11 -21.25 -3.73 -3.11
CA ASN A 11 -22.01 -4.46 -4.13
C ASN A 11 -21.17 -5.57 -4.78
N GLU A 12 -19.91 -5.29 -5.10
CA GLU A 12 -18.97 -6.29 -5.65
C GLU A 12 -18.76 -7.45 -4.67
N VAL A 13 -18.63 -7.15 -3.39
CA VAL A 13 -18.42 -8.18 -2.35
C VAL A 13 -19.69 -9.01 -2.13
N GLN A 14 -20.88 -8.40 -2.20
CA GLN A 14 -22.14 -9.17 -2.17
C GLN A 14 -22.21 -10.16 -3.33
N LEU A 15 -21.87 -9.75 -4.54
CA LEU A 15 -21.80 -10.65 -5.70
C LEU A 15 -20.81 -11.82 -5.50
N ARG A 16 -19.70 -11.57 -4.78
CA ARG A 16 -18.73 -12.63 -4.43
C ARG A 16 -19.29 -13.60 -3.40
N VAL A 17 -20.06 -13.13 -2.41
CA VAL A 17 -20.75 -13.98 -1.44
C VAL A 17 -21.77 -14.85 -2.15
N ASP A 18 -22.56 -14.27 -3.05
CA ASP A 18 -23.58 -15.00 -3.82
C ASP A 18 -22.97 -16.10 -4.72
N ALA A 19 -21.76 -15.81 -5.28
CA ALA A 19 -21.05 -16.76 -6.13
C ALA A 19 -20.27 -17.83 -5.33
N GLU A 20 -19.80 -17.52 -4.13
CA GLU A 20 -18.99 -18.40 -3.26
C GLU A 20 -19.45 -18.27 -1.80
N PRO A 21 -20.58 -18.91 -1.41
CA PRO A 21 -21.15 -18.78 -0.06
C PRO A 21 -20.20 -19.26 1.06
N SER A 22 -19.25 -20.13 0.77
CA SER A 22 -18.26 -20.60 1.74
C SER A 22 -17.35 -19.47 2.28
N LEU A 23 -17.21 -18.40 1.52
CA LEU A 23 -16.46 -17.19 1.91
C LEU A 23 -17.33 -16.12 2.61
N GLU A 24 -18.63 -16.33 2.77
CA GLU A 24 -19.53 -15.35 3.40
C GLU A 24 -19.02 -14.85 4.77
N PRO A 25 -18.61 -15.70 5.73
CA PRO A 25 -18.15 -15.23 7.03
C PRO A 25 -16.91 -14.31 6.90
N TYR A 26 -15.98 -14.66 6.02
CA TYR A 26 -14.77 -13.89 5.76
C TYR A 26 -15.10 -12.52 5.12
N LEU A 27 -15.87 -12.52 4.04
CA LEU A 27 -16.20 -11.31 3.29
C LEU A 27 -17.14 -10.38 4.10
N THR A 28 -18.06 -10.94 4.86
CA THR A 28 -18.94 -10.16 5.74
C THR A 28 -18.14 -9.48 6.84
N SER A 29 -17.27 -10.21 7.53
CA SER A 29 -16.49 -9.65 8.63
C SER A 29 -15.54 -8.55 8.19
N LEU A 30 -14.93 -8.67 7.01
CA LEU A 30 -13.94 -7.72 6.53
C LEU A 30 -14.55 -6.52 5.78
N VAL A 31 -15.70 -6.68 5.13
CA VAL A 31 -16.27 -5.66 4.24
C VAL A 31 -17.71 -5.31 4.57
N LEU A 32 -18.65 -6.28 4.49
CA LEU A 32 -20.08 -5.96 4.52
C LEU A 32 -20.54 -5.40 5.86
N SER A 33 -19.94 -5.84 6.97
CA SER A 33 -20.23 -5.34 8.33
C SER A 33 -19.53 -4.00 8.65
N GLN A 34 -18.70 -3.49 7.74
CA GLN A 34 -17.97 -2.25 7.98
C GLN A 34 -18.79 -1.01 7.62
N GLU A 35 -18.66 0.03 8.43
CA GLU A 35 -19.44 1.27 8.27
C GLU A 35 -18.86 2.21 7.21
N SER A 36 -17.54 2.13 6.98
CA SER A 36 -16.83 3.03 6.07
C SER A 36 -15.72 2.31 5.30
N PHE A 37 -15.24 2.97 4.24
CA PHE A 37 -14.08 2.53 3.47
C PHE A 37 -12.83 2.37 4.36
N LEU A 38 -12.54 3.35 5.22
CA LEU A 38 -11.39 3.27 6.13
C LEU A 38 -11.52 2.12 7.13
N SER A 39 -12.72 1.90 7.67
CA SER A 39 -12.97 0.75 8.56
C SER A 39 -12.76 -0.58 7.84
N CYS A 40 -13.16 -0.68 6.58
CA CYS A 40 -12.93 -1.87 5.73
C CYS A 40 -11.42 -2.10 5.52
N VAL A 41 -10.68 -1.10 5.07
CA VAL A 41 -9.22 -1.24 4.85
C VAL A 41 -8.53 -1.61 6.16
N SER A 42 -8.87 -0.94 7.27
CA SER A 42 -8.33 -1.25 8.61
C SER A 42 -8.62 -2.68 9.03
N SER A 43 -9.83 -3.19 8.76
CA SER A 43 -10.23 -4.57 9.08
C SER A 43 -9.42 -5.60 8.28
N VAL A 44 -9.24 -5.36 6.98
CA VAL A 44 -8.43 -6.23 6.12
C VAL A 44 -6.97 -6.25 6.55
N LEU A 45 -6.37 -5.08 6.79
CA LEU A 45 -4.98 -5.00 7.25
C LEU A 45 -4.80 -5.69 8.59
N ALA A 46 -5.68 -5.43 9.55
CA ALA A 46 -5.61 -6.04 10.88
C ALA A 46 -5.72 -7.56 10.85
N SER A 47 -6.55 -8.13 9.97
CA SER A 47 -6.67 -9.58 9.82
C SER A 47 -5.36 -10.27 9.40
N LYS A 48 -4.43 -9.52 8.82
CA LYS A 48 -3.14 -10.02 8.31
C LYS A 48 -1.95 -9.59 9.18
N LEU A 49 -1.99 -8.37 9.74
CA LEU A 49 -0.88 -7.79 10.50
C LEU A 49 -0.89 -8.18 11.99
N ASN A 50 -1.91 -8.88 12.46
CA ASN A 50 -1.98 -9.34 13.85
C ASN A 50 -0.80 -10.26 14.21
N SER A 51 -0.57 -10.40 15.50
CA SER A 51 0.44 -11.30 16.07
C SER A 51 -0.08 -11.85 17.40
N ASP A 52 0.65 -12.78 17.99
CA ASP A 52 0.31 -13.33 19.32
C ASP A 52 0.26 -12.25 20.41
N ALA A 53 1.01 -11.15 20.24
CA ALA A 53 1.08 -10.05 21.20
C ALA A 53 0.05 -8.95 20.97
N LEU A 54 -0.46 -8.78 19.72
CA LEU A 54 -1.42 -7.74 19.34
C LEU A 54 -2.56 -8.37 18.55
N SER A 55 -3.77 -8.29 19.10
CA SER A 55 -4.96 -8.88 18.46
C SER A 55 -5.37 -8.12 17.20
N SER A 56 -6.10 -8.81 16.32
CA SER A 56 -6.68 -8.16 15.12
C SER A 56 -7.61 -7.00 15.49
N SER A 57 -8.33 -7.06 16.61
CA SER A 57 -9.20 -5.98 17.08
C SER A 57 -8.40 -4.74 17.47
N ASP A 58 -7.30 -4.92 18.23
CA ASP A 58 -6.45 -3.81 18.66
C ASP A 58 -5.80 -3.12 17.46
N ILE A 59 -5.25 -3.90 16.54
CA ILE A 59 -4.63 -3.37 15.32
C ILE A 59 -5.65 -2.66 14.43
N LYS A 60 -6.88 -3.21 14.29
CA LYS A 60 -7.94 -2.55 13.51
C LYS A 60 -8.27 -1.17 14.08
N ASN A 61 -8.55 -1.11 15.39
CA ASN A 61 -8.92 0.13 16.05
C ASN A 61 -7.79 1.16 15.93
N PHE A 62 -6.55 0.74 16.11
CA PHE A 62 -5.38 1.58 15.98
C PHE A 62 -5.19 2.12 14.55
N ILE A 63 -5.26 1.26 13.53
CA ILE A 63 -5.13 1.71 12.12
C ILE A 63 -6.27 2.66 11.76
N LEU A 64 -7.50 2.38 12.19
CA LEU A 64 -8.65 3.25 11.93
C LEU A 64 -8.49 4.62 12.57
N GLU A 65 -8.01 4.69 13.82
CA GLU A 65 -7.64 5.94 14.49
C GLU A 65 -6.64 6.73 13.65
N VAL A 66 -5.50 6.11 13.27
CA VAL A 66 -4.47 6.75 12.44
C VAL A 66 -5.03 7.22 11.10
N PHE A 67 -5.84 6.42 10.42
CA PHE A 67 -6.44 6.80 9.14
C PHE A 67 -7.44 7.95 9.25
N THR A 68 -8.10 8.08 10.39
CA THR A 68 -9.09 9.14 10.64
C THR A 68 -8.41 10.46 11.02
N GLU A 69 -7.32 10.39 11.77
CA GLU A 69 -6.59 11.57 12.25
C GLU A 69 -5.65 12.18 11.20
N CYS A 70 -5.21 11.38 10.23
CA CYS A 70 -4.25 11.83 9.22
C CYS A 70 -4.94 12.36 7.96
N GLU A 71 -4.86 13.67 7.77
CA GLU A 71 -5.39 14.36 6.60
C GLU A 71 -4.83 13.79 5.29
N GLY A 72 -5.69 13.60 4.30
CA GLY A 72 -5.34 13.15 2.95
C GLY A 72 -5.05 11.65 2.80
N ILE A 73 -5.12 10.88 3.87
CA ILE A 73 -4.81 9.43 3.78
C ILE A 73 -5.91 8.66 3.04
N GLU A 74 -7.18 8.96 3.31
CA GLU A 74 -8.31 8.36 2.61
C GLU A 74 -8.26 8.63 1.11
N GLU A 75 -7.95 9.87 0.74
CA GLU A 75 -7.78 10.26 -0.66
C GLU A 75 -6.65 9.48 -1.33
N SER A 76 -5.51 9.33 -0.66
CA SER A 76 -4.37 8.57 -1.19
C SER A 76 -4.71 7.09 -1.37
N LEU A 77 -5.40 6.47 -0.41
CA LEU A 77 -5.86 5.07 -0.50
C LEU A 77 -6.83 4.87 -1.67
N ILE A 78 -7.73 5.81 -1.89
CA ILE A 78 -8.67 5.77 -3.01
C ILE A 78 -7.96 5.99 -4.34
N GLN A 79 -7.01 6.90 -4.43
CA GLN A 79 -6.22 7.15 -5.64
C GLN A 79 -5.39 5.92 -6.02
N ASP A 80 -4.78 5.25 -5.04
CA ASP A 80 -4.07 3.99 -5.27
C ASP A 80 -5.01 2.92 -5.81
N LEU A 81 -6.20 2.79 -5.20
CA LEU A 81 -7.20 1.81 -5.61
C LEU A 81 -7.70 2.04 -7.04
N ILE A 82 -7.97 3.29 -7.41
CA ILE A 82 -8.35 3.68 -8.77
C ILE A 82 -7.21 3.33 -9.73
N TYR A 83 -5.97 3.68 -9.36
CA TYR A 83 -4.81 3.44 -10.21
C TYR A 83 -4.57 1.94 -10.45
N PHE A 84 -4.74 1.09 -9.44
CA PHE A 84 -4.71 -0.36 -9.62
C PHE A 84 -5.76 -0.83 -10.62
N LYS A 85 -7.01 -0.38 -10.44
CA LYS A 85 -8.11 -0.80 -11.31
C LYS A 85 -7.92 -0.37 -12.77
N ASP A 86 -7.34 0.80 -12.99
CA ASP A 86 -7.20 1.37 -14.34
C ASP A 86 -5.93 0.85 -15.06
N ASN A 87 -4.92 0.37 -14.32
CA ASN A 87 -3.61 0.01 -14.89
C ASN A 87 -3.26 -1.47 -14.80
N ASP A 88 -4.00 -2.28 -14.02
CA ASP A 88 -3.88 -3.73 -14.02
C ASP A 88 -5.05 -4.37 -14.80
N PRO A 89 -4.80 -4.94 -15.99
CA PRO A 89 -5.87 -5.58 -16.80
C PRO A 89 -6.58 -6.73 -16.08
N ALA A 90 -5.96 -7.34 -15.07
CA ALA A 90 -6.55 -8.39 -14.25
C ALA A 90 -7.49 -7.84 -13.15
N CYS A 91 -7.36 -6.57 -12.80
CA CYS A 91 -8.12 -5.92 -11.75
C CYS A 91 -9.47 -5.39 -12.24
N LYS A 92 -10.50 -6.23 -12.21
CA LYS A 92 -11.85 -5.86 -12.69
C LYS A 92 -12.69 -5.12 -11.65
N TYR A 93 -12.39 -5.26 -10.36
CA TYR A 93 -13.20 -4.81 -9.23
C TYR A 93 -12.35 -4.02 -8.23
N PHE A 94 -12.89 -2.97 -7.63
CA PHE A 94 -12.25 -2.22 -6.54
C PHE A 94 -12.00 -3.10 -5.30
N SER A 95 -12.88 -4.05 -5.04
CA SER A 95 -12.73 -4.99 -3.92
C SER A 95 -11.51 -5.92 -4.05
N THR A 96 -10.99 -6.13 -5.28
CA THR A 96 -9.90 -7.09 -5.52
C THR A 96 -8.58 -6.67 -4.88
N PRO A 97 -8.07 -5.44 -5.09
CA PRO A 97 -6.83 -5.02 -4.44
C PRO A 97 -6.93 -5.00 -2.91
N ILE A 98 -8.07 -4.55 -2.38
CA ILE A 98 -8.28 -4.48 -0.94
C ILE A 98 -8.17 -5.88 -0.31
N LEU A 99 -8.86 -6.86 -0.88
CA LEU A 99 -8.99 -8.20 -0.29
C LEU A 99 -7.79 -9.11 -0.59
N PHE A 100 -7.18 -8.99 -1.78
CA PHE A 100 -6.31 -10.03 -2.31
C PHE A 100 -4.95 -9.55 -2.82
N TYR A 101 -4.73 -8.25 -3.07
CA TYR A 101 -3.46 -7.76 -3.59
C TYR A 101 -2.57 -7.24 -2.46
N LYS A 102 -1.56 -8.01 -2.13
CA LYS A 102 -0.62 -7.65 -1.04
C LYS A 102 0.15 -6.36 -1.30
N GLY A 103 0.30 -5.93 -2.57
CA GLY A 103 0.92 -4.66 -2.91
C GLY A 103 0.08 -3.46 -2.47
N TYR A 104 -1.24 -3.49 -2.70
CA TYR A 104 -2.15 -2.50 -2.17
C TYR A 104 -2.15 -2.51 -0.62
N GLN A 105 -2.21 -3.70 -0.02
CA GLN A 105 -2.22 -3.86 1.44
C GLN A 105 -0.92 -3.37 2.08
N GLY A 106 0.23 -3.67 1.47
CA GLY A 106 1.54 -3.18 1.91
C GLY A 106 1.67 -1.66 1.79
N LEU A 107 1.20 -1.08 0.67
CA LEU A 107 1.19 0.37 0.47
C LEU A 107 0.24 1.07 1.46
N ALA A 108 -0.94 0.51 1.73
CA ALA A 108 -1.87 1.04 2.73
C ALA A 108 -1.28 0.98 4.15
N THR A 109 -0.54 -0.10 4.48
CA THR A 109 0.18 -0.21 5.75
C THR A 109 1.28 0.86 5.86
N TYR A 110 2.04 1.08 4.77
CA TYR A 110 3.03 2.16 4.71
C TYR A 110 2.38 3.53 4.95
N ARG A 111 1.19 3.82 4.42
CA ARG A 111 0.52 5.11 4.64
C ARG A 111 0.22 5.36 6.11
N ALA A 112 -0.21 4.33 6.85
CA ALA A 112 -0.34 4.42 8.31
C ALA A 112 1.02 4.65 8.98
N ALA A 113 2.04 3.90 8.60
CA ALA A 113 3.39 4.04 9.14
C ALA A 113 4.00 5.43 8.86
N ASN A 114 3.80 5.99 7.66
CA ASN A 114 4.25 7.34 7.30
C ASN A 114 3.58 8.43 8.13
N CYS A 115 2.26 8.30 8.39
CA CYS A 115 1.55 9.20 9.29
C CYS A 115 2.13 9.15 10.71
N LEU A 116 2.31 7.95 11.24
CA LEU A 116 2.92 7.77 12.57
C LEU A 116 4.33 8.36 12.65
N TRP A 117 5.13 8.18 11.60
CA TRP A 117 6.48 8.73 11.50
C TRP A 117 6.47 10.25 11.56
N LYS A 118 5.59 10.90 10.80
CA LYS A 118 5.43 12.36 10.80
C LYS A 118 4.95 12.92 12.15
N ASN A 119 4.26 12.11 12.94
CA ASN A 119 3.79 12.43 14.29
C ASN A 119 4.74 11.93 15.40
N GLU A 120 6.03 11.76 15.10
CA GLU A 120 7.09 11.35 16.05
C GLU A 120 6.84 9.98 16.72
N ARG A 121 5.89 9.17 16.24
CA ARG A 121 5.57 7.83 16.75
C ARG A 121 6.43 6.76 16.06
N HIS A 122 7.75 6.98 16.05
CA HIS A 122 8.70 6.20 15.23
C HIS A 122 8.70 4.70 15.54
N THR A 123 8.62 4.32 16.83
CA THR A 123 8.60 2.89 17.20
C THR A 123 7.42 2.15 16.60
N MET A 124 6.22 2.76 16.61
CA MET A 124 5.03 2.15 16.02
C MET A 124 5.09 2.16 14.49
N ALA A 125 5.67 3.21 13.90
CA ALA A 125 5.90 3.26 12.46
C ALA A 125 6.82 2.12 11.98
N LEU A 126 7.93 1.88 12.68
CA LEU A 126 8.85 0.77 12.42
C LEU A 126 8.21 -0.61 12.67
N PHE A 127 7.34 -0.74 13.67
CA PHE A 127 6.56 -1.95 13.88
C PHE A 127 5.71 -2.28 12.64
N PHE A 128 4.98 -1.31 12.10
CA PHE A 128 4.17 -1.54 10.89
C PHE A 128 5.01 -1.79 9.64
N GLN A 129 6.17 -1.13 9.48
CA GLN A 129 7.13 -1.43 8.42
C GLN A 129 7.57 -2.90 8.51
N ASN A 130 8.00 -3.34 9.69
CA ASN A 130 8.44 -4.72 9.90
C ASN A 130 7.31 -5.71 9.58
N ARG A 131 6.09 -5.48 10.10
CA ARG A 131 4.96 -6.36 9.81
C ARG A 131 4.60 -6.40 8.32
N ALA A 132 4.67 -5.26 7.62
CA ALA A 132 4.43 -5.22 6.16
C ALA A 132 5.50 -6.02 5.40
N SER A 133 6.76 -5.92 5.82
CA SER A 133 7.86 -6.70 5.25
C SER A 133 7.66 -8.21 5.45
N GLU A 134 7.32 -8.64 6.67
CA GLU A 134 7.09 -10.06 6.98
C GLU A 134 5.87 -10.63 6.25
N VAL A 135 4.74 -9.91 6.26
CA VAL A 135 3.45 -10.41 5.78
C VAL A 135 3.25 -10.23 4.27
N PHE A 136 3.64 -9.08 3.76
CA PHE A 136 3.41 -8.72 2.35
C PHE A 136 4.68 -8.82 1.49
N GLY A 137 5.86 -8.94 2.10
CA GLY A 137 7.13 -8.87 1.38
C GLY A 137 7.43 -7.48 0.82
N VAL A 138 6.92 -6.43 1.47
CA VAL A 138 7.04 -5.03 1.07
C VAL A 138 7.72 -4.26 2.18
N ASP A 139 8.94 -3.83 1.95
CA ASP A 139 9.75 -3.06 2.89
C ASP A 139 9.84 -1.60 2.44
N ILE A 140 8.96 -0.75 2.97
CA ILE A 140 8.95 0.69 2.68
C ILE A 140 9.27 1.44 3.96
N HIS A 141 10.38 2.18 3.96
CA HIS A 141 10.73 3.00 5.12
C HIS A 141 9.65 4.07 5.39
N PRO A 142 9.18 4.24 6.64
CA PRO A 142 8.09 5.17 6.96
C PRO A 142 8.36 6.62 6.59
N ALA A 143 9.63 7.05 6.56
CA ALA A 143 10.02 8.41 6.16
C ALA A 143 9.98 8.65 4.64
N ALA A 144 9.90 7.63 3.81
CA ALA A 144 9.74 7.80 2.36
C ALA A 144 8.51 8.66 2.04
N SER A 145 8.54 9.40 0.94
CA SER A 145 7.43 10.26 0.51
C SER A 145 6.77 9.70 -0.74
N ILE A 146 5.59 9.11 -0.61
CA ILE A 146 4.85 8.49 -1.72
C ILE A 146 3.49 9.16 -1.86
N LYS A 147 3.24 9.77 -3.02
CA LYS A 147 1.93 10.38 -3.35
C LYS A 147 0.86 9.29 -3.56
N GLY A 148 -0.39 9.70 -3.69
CA GLY A 148 -1.48 8.82 -4.13
C GLY A 148 -1.39 8.43 -5.60
N GLY A 149 -2.11 7.37 -6.00
CA GLY A 149 -2.10 6.87 -7.37
C GLY A 149 -0.84 6.06 -7.69
N VAL A 150 -0.38 5.24 -6.76
CA VAL A 150 0.76 4.33 -6.93
C VAL A 150 0.27 2.88 -6.90
N MET A 151 0.78 2.06 -7.81
CA MET A 151 0.55 0.63 -7.87
C MET A 151 1.84 -0.12 -7.56
N ILE A 152 1.78 -1.06 -6.63
CA ILE A 152 2.86 -2.04 -6.38
C ILE A 152 2.31 -3.41 -6.78
N ASP A 153 2.63 -3.86 -7.99
CA ASP A 153 2.10 -5.11 -8.52
C ASP A 153 2.98 -6.30 -8.12
N HIS A 154 2.34 -7.44 -7.77
CA HIS A 154 2.96 -8.65 -7.20
C HIS A 154 3.75 -8.42 -5.91
N ALA A 155 4.39 -7.31 -5.74
CA ALA A 155 4.97 -6.70 -4.54
C ALA A 155 6.12 -7.46 -3.85
N THR A 156 6.22 -8.79 -3.97
CA THR A 156 7.23 -9.57 -3.26
C THR A 156 8.64 -9.03 -3.47
N GLY A 157 9.32 -8.67 -2.37
CA GLY A 157 10.72 -8.22 -2.40
C GLY A 157 10.91 -6.77 -2.83
N VAL A 158 9.87 -5.95 -2.79
CA VAL A 158 10.00 -4.50 -2.99
C VAL A 158 10.64 -3.85 -1.78
N VAL A 159 11.68 -3.06 -2.01
CA VAL A 159 12.39 -2.28 -0.99
C VAL A 159 12.42 -0.81 -1.39
N ILE A 160 11.93 0.08 -0.52
CA ILE A 160 11.92 1.53 -0.74
C ILE A 160 12.55 2.23 0.45
N GLY A 161 13.71 2.86 0.23
CA GLY A 161 14.51 3.47 1.28
C GLY A 161 14.00 4.83 1.75
N GLU A 162 14.52 5.26 2.89
CA GLU A 162 14.10 6.38 3.73
C GLU A 162 13.85 7.71 3.00
N THR A 163 14.75 8.14 2.14
CA THR A 163 14.66 9.45 1.47
C THR A 163 14.10 9.36 0.05
N THR A 164 13.51 8.22 -0.33
CA THR A 164 12.85 8.05 -1.63
C THR A 164 11.65 8.97 -1.76
N THR A 165 11.49 9.57 -2.94
CA THR A 165 10.25 10.26 -3.29
C THR A 165 9.61 9.61 -4.52
N ILE A 166 8.30 9.39 -4.48
CA ILE A 166 7.51 8.80 -5.56
C ILE A 166 6.32 9.72 -5.82
N ASP A 167 6.25 10.25 -7.04
CA ASP A 167 5.12 11.07 -7.50
C ASP A 167 3.91 10.17 -7.85
N GLU A 168 2.81 10.79 -8.27
CA GLU A 168 1.57 10.12 -8.69
C GLU A 168 1.72 9.32 -9.99
N SER A 169 0.83 8.37 -10.23
CA SER A 169 0.75 7.57 -11.47
C SER A 169 2.01 6.73 -11.71
N VAL A 170 2.54 6.11 -10.65
CA VAL A 170 3.75 5.27 -10.73
C VAL A 170 3.39 3.79 -10.54
N SER A 171 3.93 2.94 -11.42
CA SER A 171 3.81 1.49 -11.32
C SER A 171 5.15 0.85 -10.92
N ILE A 172 5.13 0.03 -9.87
CA ILE A 172 6.30 -0.68 -9.35
C ILE A 172 5.98 -2.17 -9.30
N PHE A 173 6.89 -2.99 -9.82
CA PHE A 173 6.70 -4.45 -9.85
C PHE A 173 7.56 -5.15 -8.79
N GLN A 174 7.35 -6.45 -8.59
CA GLN A 174 8.06 -7.25 -7.60
C GLN A 174 9.59 -7.16 -7.74
N GLY A 175 10.27 -7.26 -6.60
CA GLY A 175 11.75 -7.28 -6.54
C GLY A 175 12.42 -5.95 -6.85
N VAL A 176 11.66 -4.86 -7.01
CA VAL A 176 12.23 -3.53 -7.23
C VAL A 176 12.88 -3.02 -5.95
N THR A 177 14.10 -2.51 -6.07
CA THR A 177 14.82 -1.83 -4.98
C THR A 177 15.07 -0.37 -5.33
N LEU A 178 14.60 0.54 -4.48
CA LEU A 178 14.93 1.97 -4.50
C LEU A 178 15.83 2.25 -3.30
N GLY A 179 17.14 2.05 -3.47
CA GLY A 179 18.14 2.00 -2.40
C GLY A 179 19.08 3.20 -2.36
N GLY A 180 19.77 3.34 -1.23
CA GLY A 180 20.91 4.26 -1.08
C GLY A 180 22.22 3.63 -1.55
N ARG A 181 23.26 4.44 -1.69
CA ARG A 181 24.64 3.98 -1.94
C ARG A 181 25.42 3.93 -0.62
N GLY A 182 25.63 2.70 -0.10
CA GLY A 182 26.58 2.43 0.97
C GLY A 182 26.49 3.37 2.17
N SER A 183 27.55 4.14 2.43
CA SER A 183 27.71 4.98 3.61
C SER A 183 27.24 6.43 3.43
N GLU A 184 26.55 6.76 2.35
CA GLU A 184 26.04 8.13 2.15
C GLU A 184 25.00 8.46 3.24
N VAL A 185 25.10 9.68 3.79
CA VAL A 185 24.18 10.21 4.81
C VAL A 185 23.29 11.28 4.18
N GLY A 186 22.09 11.46 4.70
CA GLY A 186 21.13 12.45 4.21
C GLY A 186 20.34 11.95 3.01
N ASP A 187 20.13 12.80 2.01
CA ASP A 187 19.29 12.49 0.84
C ASP A 187 20.03 11.58 -0.16
N ARG A 188 19.81 10.28 -0.03
CA ARG A 188 20.58 9.21 -0.69
C ARG A 188 19.76 8.21 -1.51
N HIS A 189 18.45 8.42 -1.67
CA HIS A 189 17.57 7.50 -2.36
C HIS A 189 16.93 8.11 -3.61
N PRO A 190 16.43 7.29 -4.55
CA PRO A 190 15.88 7.74 -5.83
C PRO A 190 14.67 8.67 -5.73
N LYS A 191 14.50 9.51 -6.76
CA LYS A 191 13.37 10.41 -6.98
C LYS A 191 12.60 9.97 -8.21
N ILE A 192 11.43 9.38 -8.02
CA ILE A 192 10.62 8.81 -9.10
C ILE A 192 9.52 9.79 -9.47
N LYS A 193 9.53 10.26 -10.72
CA LYS A 193 8.57 11.23 -11.22
C LYS A 193 7.29 10.58 -11.74
N SER A 194 6.25 11.41 -11.93
CA SER A 194 4.92 10.97 -12.36
C SER A 194 4.95 10.14 -13.65
N GLY A 195 4.11 9.13 -13.73
CA GLY A 195 3.94 8.28 -14.93
C GLY A 195 5.07 7.27 -15.15
N VAL A 196 5.97 7.09 -14.19
CA VAL A 196 7.08 6.13 -14.29
C VAL A 196 6.59 4.70 -14.07
N SER A 197 7.08 3.76 -14.89
CA SER A 197 6.93 2.32 -14.68
C SER A 197 8.29 1.69 -14.42
N ILE A 198 8.42 0.98 -13.28
CA ILE A 198 9.65 0.29 -12.89
C ILE A 198 9.35 -1.21 -12.84
N TYR A 199 9.85 -1.93 -13.84
CA TYR A 199 9.57 -3.35 -14.01
C TYR A 199 10.39 -4.24 -13.08
N ALA A 200 9.97 -5.50 -13.01
CA ALA A 200 10.39 -6.49 -12.03
C ALA A 200 11.91 -6.59 -11.86
N SER A 201 12.36 -6.73 -10.61
CA SER A 201 13.75 -6.97 -10.22
C SER A 201 14.73 -5.86 -10.64
N SER A 202 14.23 -4.65 -10.92
CA SER A 202 15.11 -3.50 -11.19
C SER A 202 15.65 -2.92 -9.88
N THR A 203 16.92 -2.49 -9.91
CA THR A 203 17.59 -1.86 -8.76
C THR A 203 18.02 -0.45 -9.14
N ILE A 204 17.55 0.55 -8.41
CA ILE A 204 17.88 1.96 -8.59
C ILE A 204 18.56 2.45 -7.31
N LEU A 205 19.82 2.88 -7.40
CA LEU A 205 20.65 3.24 -6.26
C LEU A 205 21.11 4.70 -6.29
N GLY A 206 21.05 5.34 -5.13
CA GLY A 206 21.54 6.69 -4.92
C GLY A 206 20.50 7.77 -5.20
N ASN A 207 20.84 9.01 -4.90
CA ASN A 207 19.98 10.16 -5.14
C ASN A 207 19.96 10.54 -6.63
N ILE A 208 19.27 9.74 -7.42
CA ILE A 208 19.08 9.97 -8.87
C ILE A 208 17.61 10.18 -9.19
N CYS A 209 17.33 10.91 -10.25
CA CYS A 209 15.97 11.21 -10.69
C CYS A 209 15.60 10.34 -11.90
N ILE A 210 14.52 9.59 -11.79
CA ILE A 210 13.86 8.95 -12.93
C ILE A 210 12.80 9.93 -13.44
N GLY A 211 12.97 10.42 -14.66
CA GLY A 211 12.14 11.48 -15.25
C GLY A 211 10.71 11.02 -15.53
N LYS A 212 9.81 11.99 -15.75
CA LYS A 212 8.39 11.72 -16.02
C LYS A 212 8.18 10.76 -17.20
N ASN A 213 7.21 9.87 -17.07
CA ASN A 213 6.80 8.90 -18.10
C ASN A 213 7.93 7.98 -18.59
N SER A 214 8.98 7.82 -17.79
CA SER A 214 10.08 6.89 -18.10
C SER A 214 9.67 5.46 -17.77
N THR A 215 10.27 4.53 -18.50
CA THR A 215 10.17 3.10 -18.24
C THR A 215 11.54 2.54 -17.88
N VAL A 216 11.65 1.89 -16.72
CA VAL A 216 12.82 1.12 -16.31
C VAL A 216 12.55 -0.35 -16.62
N ALA A 217 13.31 -0.93 -17.53
CA ALA A 217 13.11 -2.30 -17.98
C ALA A 217 13.41 -3.29 -16.84
N ALA A 218 12.80 -4.49 -16.89
CA ALA A 218 13.01 -5.52 -15.89
C ALA A 218 14.50 -5.89 -15.75
N GLY A 219 14.95 -6.11 -14.51
CA GLY A 219 16.34 -6.47 -14.22
C GLY A 219 17.37 -5.36 -14.42
N SER A 220 16.96 -4.13 -14.66
CA SER A 220 17.89 -2.98 -14.81
C SER A 220 18.62 -2.65 -13.50
N LEU A 221 19.89 -2.23 -13.63
CA LEU A 221 20.71 -1.68 -12.54
C LEU A 221 21.24 -0.30 -12.95
#